data_bece5d20f46eccb4fb5f93f7b35ad3ce
#
_entry.id   bece5d20f46eccb4fb5f93f7b35ad3ce
#
_cell.length_a   1.000
_cell.length_b   1.000
_cell.length_c   1.000
_cell.angle_alpha   90.00
_cell.angle_beta   90.00
_cell.angle_gamma   90.00
#
_symmetry.space_group_name_H-M   'P 1'
#
loop_
_entity.id
_entity.type
_entity.pdbx_description
1 polymer ?
#
loop_
_entity_poly.entity_id
_entity_poly.type
_entity_poly.pdbx_seq_one_letter_code
_entity_poly.pdbx_strand_id
1 'polypeptide(L)'
;GIKGDLSRVLLIELRVVAVGSRVFVTSFQLAGVEGIKANSAEDVLNEIGRISNSDDVGLILVSDDFGKQIRYQLTELRSKKPIPLVFELPSPGSTKETVDYRALLKQILGV
;
A
#
# COMPACT_ATOMS: atom_id res chain seq x y z
N GLY A 1 16.50 -16.37 -8.83
CA GLY A 1 15.84 -16.69 -10.11
C GLY A 1 15.19 -15.49 -10.74
N ILE A 2 14.56 -15.70 -11.87
CA ILE A 2 13.91 -14.61 -12.62
C ILE A 2 12.86 -13.89 -11.78
N LYS A 3 12.13 -14.64 -10.99
CA LYS A 3 11.08 -14.09 -10.13
C LYS A 3 11.65 -13.15 -9.05
N GLY A 4 12.76 -13.54 -8.46
CA GLY A 4 13.44 -12.72 -7.47
C GLY A 4 14.00 -11.44 -8.09
N ASP A 5 14.54 -11.55 -9.30
CA ASP A 5 15.08 -10.41 -10.02
C ASP A 5 13.98 -9.41 -10.38
N LEU A 6 12.82 -9.91 -10.78
CA LEU A 6 11.68 -9.05 -11.10
C LEU A 6 11.19 -8.28 -9.87
N SER A 7 11.10 -8.94 -8.72
CA SER A 7 10.72 -8.28 -7.48
C SER A 7 11.73 -7.21 -7.07
N ARG A 8 13.01 -7.50 -7.27
CA ARG A 8 14.07 -6.55 -6.98
C ARG A 8 13.99 -5.31 -7.88
N VAL A 9 13.69 -5.50 -9.16
CA VAL A 9 13.50 -4.41 -10.10
C VAL A 9 12.34 -3.53 -9.66
N LEU A 10 11.21 -4.12 -9.27
CA LEU A 10 10.06 -3.38 -8.79
C LEU A 10 10.39 -2.55 -7.55
N LEU A 11 11.17 -3.10 -6.61
CA LEU A 11 11.54 -2.38 -5.39
C LEU A 11 12.53 -1.24 -5.64
N ILE A 12 13.37 -1.35 -6.68
CA ILE A 12 14.37 -0.35 -7.00
C ILE A 12 13.79 0.74 -7.92
N GLU A 13 13.06 0.35 -8.95
CA GLU A 13 12.58 1.26 -9.98
C GLU A 13 11.21 1.85 -9.67
N LEU A 14 10.36 1.10 -8.96
CA LEU A 14 9.01 1.55 -8.61
C LEU A 14 8.89 1.68 -7.10
N ARG A 15 8.37 2.79 -6.66
CA ARG A 15 8.20 3.08 -5.23
C ARG A 15 7.01 2.31 -4.67
N VAL A 16 7.13 1.95 -3.39
CA VAL A 16 6.04 1.41 -2.59
C VAL A 16 5.64 2.48 -1.58
N VAL A 17 4.37 2.81 -1.51
CA VAL A 17 3.87 3.86 -0.62
C VAL A 17 2.75 3.30 0.24
N ALA A 18 2.85 3.47 1.55
CA ALA A 18 1.79 3.11 2.50
C ALA A 18 0.95 4.34 2.81
N VAL A 19 -0.37 4.21 2.72
CA VAL A 19 -1.30 5.31 2.98
C VAL A 19 -2.32 4.86 4.01
N GLY A 20 -2.47 5.62 5.08
CA GLY A 20 -3.44 5.26 6.11
C GLY A 20 -3.24 6.01 7.41
N SER A 21 -3.72 5.43 8.50
CA SER A 21 -3.61 6.01 9.83
C SER A 21 -2.14 6.12 10.25
N ARG A 22 -1.90 6.94 11.28
CA ARG A 22 -0.57 7.15 11.82
C ARG A 22 0.12 5.84 12.22
N VAL A 23 -0.59 4.96 12.91
CA VAL A 23 -0.02 3.70 13.40
C VAL A 23 0.36 2.80 12.23
N PHE A 24 -0.52 2.68 11.26
CA PHE A 24 -0.27 1.89 10.07
C PHE A 24 0.96 2.38 9.31
N VAL A 25 0.99 3.67 9.01
CA VAL A 25 2.07 4.29 8.24
C VAL A 25 3.40 4.21 8.98
N THR A 26 3.39 4.47 10.29
CA THR A 26 4.61 4.40 11.10
C THR A 26 5.22 3.01 11.07
N SER A 27 4.39 1.96 11.10
CA SER A 27 4.86 0.58 11.03
C SER A 27 5.64 0.33 9.74
N PHE A 28 5.15 0.85 8.62
CA PHE A 28 5.84 0.70 7.33
C PHE A 28 7.09 1.58 7.23
N GLN A 29 7.03 2.78 7.78
CA GLN A 29 8.20 3.67 7.79
C GLN A 29 9.36 3.05 8.57
N LEU A 30 9.08 2.35 9.65
CA LEU A 30 10.09 1.63 10.42
C LEU A 30 10.73 0.51 9.61
N ALA A 31 10.01 -0.02 8.64
CA ALA A 31 10.53 -1.05 7.73
C ALA A 31 11.17 -0.45 6.47
N GLY A 32 11.29 0.87 6.38
CA GLY A 32 11.93 1.53 5.26
C GLY A 32 11.01 1.86 4.09
N VAL A 33 9.69 1.78 4.28
CA VAL A 33 8.71 2.07 3.23
C VAL A 33 8.22 3.50 3.38
N GLU A 34 8.04 4.21 2.26
CA GLU A 34 7.45 5.55 2.28
C GLU A 34 6.02 5.49 2.83
N GLY A 35 5.62 6.53 3.54
CA GLY A 35 4.29 6.59 4.09
C GLY A 35 3.65 7.96 4.00
N ILE A 36 2.34 7.97 3.80
CA ILE A 36 1.52 9.18 3.79
C ILE A 36 0.42 8.98 4.82
N LYS A 37 0.42 9.80 5.85
CA LYS A 37 -0.60 9.75 6.90
C LYS A 37 -1.87 10.41 6.43
N ALA A 38 -3.00 9.76 6.71
CA ALA A 38 -4.32 10.27 6.38
C ALA A 38 -5.20 10.20 7.63
N ASN A 39 -6.13 11.14 7.76
CA ASN A 39 -7.00 11.24 8.92
C ASN A 39 -8.38 10.67 8.68
N SER A 40 -8.71 10.32 7.43
CA SER A 40 -10.02 9.80 7.07
C SER A 40 -9.92 8.97 5.80
N ALA A 41 -10.96 8.21 5.50
CA ALA A 41 -11.05 7.45 4.26
C ALA A 41 -11.02 8.37 3.05
N GLU A 42 -11.63 9.55 3.15
CA GLU A 42 -11.61 10.53 2.07
C GLU A 42 -10.20 11.05 1.81
N ASP A 43 -9.43 11.31 2.87
CA ASP A 43 -8.03 11.72 2.73
C ASP A 43 -7.22 10.63 2.03
N VAL A 44 -7.43 9.37 2.42
CA VAL A 44 -6.77 8.23 1.79
C VAL A 44 -7.05 8.22 0.29
N LEU A 45 -8.31 8.37 -0.08
CA LEU A 45 -8.72 8.35 -1.48
C LEU A 45 -8.08 9.50 -2.27
N ASN A 46 -8.05 10.70 -1.68
CA ASN A 46 -7.42 11.86 -2.30
C ASN A 46 -5.92 11.63 -2.49
N GLU A 47 -5.23 11.07 -1.51
CA GLU A 47 -3.80 10.79 -1.61
C GLU A 47 -3.50 9.73 -2.66
N ILE A 48 -4.31 8.67 -2.70
CA ILE A 48 -4.16 7.62 -3.72
C ILE A 48 -4.34 8.21 -5.11
N GLY A 49 -5.34 9.07 -5.30
CA GLY A 49 -5.56 9.74 -6.58
C GLY A 49 -4.37 10.58 -7.00
N ARG A 50 -3.78 11.31 -6.04
CA ARG A 50 -2.63 12.17 -6.30
C ARG A 50 -1.39 11.35 -6.69
N ILE A 51 -1.06 10.33 -5.91
CA ILE A 51 0.15 9.53 -6.16
C ILE A 51 -0.01 8.58 -7.33
N SER A 52 -1.24 8.22 -7.70
CA SER A 52 -1.50 7.39 -8.89
C SER A 52 -1.09 8.08 -10.19
N ASN A 53 -0.94 9.39 -10.18
CA ASN A 53 -0.48 10.15 -11.34
C ASN A 53 1.04 10.13 -11.48
N SER A 54 1.75 9.62 -10.49
CA SER A 54 3.20 9.48 -10.54
C SER A 54 3.57 8.17 -11.23
N ASP A 55 4.39 8.23 -12.25
CA ASP A 55 4.76 7.04 -13.04
C ASP A 55 5.69 6.09 -12.28
N ASP A 56 6.31 6.55 -11.21
CA ASP A 56 7.30 5.79 -10.47
C ASP A 56 6.71 5.01 -9.27
N VAL A 57 5.41 5.16 -8.98
CA VAL A 57 4.76 4.41 -7.90
C VAL A 57 4.18 3.13 -8.47
N GLY A 58 4.64 1.99 -7.95
CA GLY A 58 4.19 0.68 -8.42
C GLY A 58 3.22 -0.02 -7.49
N LEU A 59 3.25 0.32 -6.20
CA LEU A 59 2.44 -0.36 -5.20
C LEU A 59 1.99 0.64 -4.13
N ILE A 60 0.69 0.62 -3.83
CA ILE A 60 0.10 1.42 -2.75
C ILE A 60 -0.51 0.45 -1.74
N LEU A 61 -0.13 0.60 -0.47
CA LEU A 61 -0.63 -0.21 0.62
C LEU A 61 -1.59 0.64 1.44
N VAL A 62 -2.81 0.15 1.65
CA VAL A 62 -3.85 0.89 2.34
C VAL A 62 -4.31 0.10 3.55
N SER A 63 -4.48 0.76 4.69
CA SER A 63 -5.01 0.10 5.89
C SER A 63 -6.49 -0.27 5.69
N ASP A 64 -6.88 -1.44 6.15
CA ASP A 64 -8.23 -1.97 5.93
C ASP A 64 -9.32 -1.15 6.62
N ASP A 65 -8.99 -0.45 7.71
CA ASP A 65 -9.95 0.40 8.42
C ASP A 65 -10.48 1.52 7.52
N PHE A 66 -9.62 2.14 6.73
CA PHE A 66 -10.03 3.14 5.74
C PHE A 66 -10.41 2.49 4.41
N GLY A 67 -9.70 1.44 4.01
CA GLY A 67 -9.93 0.76 2.73
C GLY A 67 -11.32 0.22 2.58
N LYS A 68 -11.92 -0.31 3.66
CA LYS A 68 -13.29 -0.82 3.63
C LYS A 68 -14.30 0.25 3.25
N GLN A 69 -14.09 1.48 3.67
CA GLN A 69 -15.01 2.59 3.42
C GLN A 69 -14.94 3.10 1.98
N ILE A 70 -13.82 2.89 1.31
CA ILE A 70 -13.59 3.37 -0.06
C ILE A 70 -13.37 2.23 -1.04
N ARG A 71 -13.80 1.02 -0.69
CA ARG A 71 -13.54 -0.19 -1.50
C ARG A 71 -14.07 -0.07 -2.92
N TYR A 72 -15.24 0.51 -3.08
CA TYR A 72 -15.82 0.71 -4.40
C TYR A 72 -14.94 1.61 -5.26
N GLN A 73 -14.50 2.73 -4.70
CA GLN A 73 -13.63 3.68 -5.39
C GLN A 73 -12.27 3.06 -5.73
N LEU A 74 -11.73 2.24 -4.83
CA LEU A 74 -10.48 1.53 -5.09
C LEU A 74 -10.63 0.54 -6.23
N THR A 75 -11.76 -0.15 -6.30
CA THR A 75 -12.06 -1.08 -7.39
C THR A 75 -12.10 -0.33 -8.72
N GLU A 76 -12.72 0.84 -8.75
CA GLU A 76 -12.76 1.67 -9.96
C GLU A 76 -11.36 2.10 -10.39
N LEU A 77 -10.53 2.51 -9.45
CA LEU A 77 -9.15 2.89 -9.76
C LEU A 77 -8.36 1.72 -10.35
N ARG A 78 -8.55 0.53 -9.80
CA ARG A 78 -7.87 -0.68 -10.30
C ARG A 78 -8.28 -1.00 -11.73
N SER A 79 -9.53 -0.73 -12.09
CA SER A 79 -10.02 -1.02 -13.44
C SER A 79 -9.52 -0.03 -14.48
N LYS A 80 -9.16 1.18 -14.07
CA LYS A 80 -8.71 2.23 -14.98
C LYS A 80 -7.23 2.18 -15.29
N LYS A 81 -6.41 1.79 -14.30
CA LYS A 81 -4.96 1.75 -14.44
C LYS A 81 -4.41 0.46 -13.84
N PRO A 82 -3.57 -0.28 -14.59
CA PRO A 82 -2.94 -1.47 -14.05
C PRO A 82 -1.87 -1.18 -13.00
N ILE A 83 -1.27 0.00 -13.05
CA ILE A 83 -0.23 0.46 -12.12
C ILE A 83 -0.62 1.85 -11.64
N PRO A 84 -0.50 2.15 -10.33
CA PRO A 84 0.00 1.30 -9.24
C PRO A 84 -1.01 0.25 -8.80
N LEU A 85 -0.50 -0.87 -8.30
CA LEU A 85 -1.33 -1.87 -7.64
C LEU A 85 -1.72 -1.34 -6.27
N VAL A 86 -2.98 -1.58 -5.86
CA VAL A 86 -3.48 -1.13 -4.57
C VAL A 86 -3.91 -2.34 -3.75
N PHE A 87 -3.29 -2.52 -2.58
CA PHE A 87 -3.60 -3.62 -1.68
C PHE A 87 -4.06 -3.10 -0.32
N GLU A 88 -5.13 -3.70 0.20
CA GLU A 88 -5.56 -3.45 1.56
C GLU A 88 -4.86 -4.43 2.50
N LEU A 89 -4.32 -3.91 3.60
CA LEU A 89 -3.66 -4.72 4.61
C LEU A 89 -4.29 -4.47 5.97
N PRO A 90 -4.23 -5.46 6.89
CA PRO A 90 -4.77 -5.28 8.22
C PRO A 90 -4.09 -4.13 8.95
N SER A 91 -4.88 -3.30 9.64
CA SER A 91 -4.32 -2.27 10.48
C SER A 91 -3.92 -2.87 11.84
N PRO A 92 -2.89 -2.31 12.51
CA PRO A 92 -2.46 -2.86 13.80
C PRO A 92 -3.54 -2.90 14.88
N GLY A 93 -4.55 -2.04 14.77
CA GLY A 93 -5.65 -2.01 15.74
C GLY A 93 -6.81 -2.94 15.42
N SER A 94 -6.82 -3.57 14.25
CA SER A 94 -7.94 -4.39 13.80
C SER A 94 -7.84 -5.84 14.25
N THR A 95 -6.67 -6.30 14.71
CA THR A 95 -6.45 -7.66 15.19
C THR A 95 -5.77 -7.63 16.55
N LYS A 96 -5.95 -8.70 17.33
CA LYS A 96 -5.28 -8.84 18.62
C LYS A 96 -3.83 -9.30 18.45
N GLU A 97 -3.48 -9.78 17.29
CA GLU A 97 -2.15 -10.30 17.01
C GLU A 97 -1.29 -9.24 16.32
N THR A 98 0.01 -9.32 16.56
CA THR A 98 0.97 -8.47 15.87
C THR A 98 0.99 -8.82 14.38
N VAL A 99 0.86 -7.83 13.53
CA VAL A 99 0.91 -8.03 12.08
C VAL A 99 2.35 -7.88 11.61
N ASP A 100 2.85 -8.90 10.93
CA ASP A 100 4.17 -8.84 10.32
C ASP A 100 4.03 -8.32 8.89
N TYR A 101 4.14 -7.01 8.73
CA TYR A 101 4.02 -6.37 7.43
C TYR A 101 5.13 -6.77 6.48
N ARG A 102 6.31 -7.07 7.01
CA ARG A 102 7.43 -7.50 6.16
C ARG A 102 7.13 -8.84 5.50
N ALA A 103 6.55 -9.77 6.24
CA ALA A 103 6.13 -11.06 5.69
C ALA A 103 5.01 -10.89 4.66
N LEU A 104 4.05 -10.00 4.93
CA LEU A 104 2.98 -9.70 4.00
C LEU A 104 3.53 -9.12 2.69
N LEU A 105 4.47 -8.20 2.78
CA LEU A 105 5.10 -7.61 1.59
C LEU A 105 5.81 -8.67 0.76
N LYS A 106 6.55 -9.56 1.39
CA LYS A 106 7.22 -10.66 0.70
C LYS A 106 6.22 -11.53 -0.04
N GLN A 107 5.10 -11.82 0.59
CA GLN A 107 4.04 -12.64 0.01
C GLN A 107 3.41 -11.96 -1.20
N ILE A 108 3.12 -10.67 -1.11
CA ILE A 108 2.53 -9.89 -2.19
C ILE A 108 3.49 -9.82 -3.38
N LEU A 109 4.77 -9.61 -3.13
CA LEU A 109 5.79 -9.46 -4.17
C LEU A 109 6.29 -10.80 -4.70
N GLY A 110 5.93 -11.90 -4.06
CA GLY A 110 6.36 -13.23 -4.51
C GLY A 110 7.83 -13.52 -4.28
N VAL A 111 8.39 -12.91 -3.25
CA VAL A 111 9.83 -13.03 -2.93
C VAL A 111 10.08 -14.07 -1.86
#